data_29ff1476000b82d78654b3deda95fd15
#
_entry.id   29ff1476000b82d78654b3deda95fd15
#
_cell.length_a   1.000
_cell.length_b   1.000
_cell.length_c   1.000
_cell.angle_alpha   90.00
_cell.angle_beta   90.00
_cell.angle_gamma   90.00
#
_symmetry.space_group_name_H-M   'P 1'
#
loop_
_entity.id
_entity.type
_entity.pdbx_description
1 polymer ?
#
loop_
_entity_poly.entity_id
_entity_poly.type
_entity_poly.pdbx_seq_one_letter_code
_entity_poly.pdbx_strand_id
1 'polypeptide(L)'
;MKRLLVIEDGNEYEEFARLFLGSHFHVSVARRAADALACLRSEHIDALLIDLRFDRAAEADLIGDVRGTAQRLFAGDHERALRHVQDQQGVLILADLRAAGFRQRAVFIHEFLPRRMENLRRLYGPIIALPTFDSTAMLRALEGDL
;
A
#
# COMPACT_ATOMS: atom_id res chain seq x y z
N MET A 1 21.24 8.26 -2.48
CA MET A 1 20.28 7.29 -2.99
C MET A 1 18.92 7.53 -2.34
N LYS A 2 17.86 7.49 -3.13
CA LYS A 2 16.49 7.65 -2.61
C LYS A 2 16.09 6.45 -1.76
N ARG A 3 15.09 6.63 -0.91
CA ARG A 3 14.60 5.60 -0.01
C ARG A 3 13.16 5.20 -0.36
N LEU A 4 12.94 3.90 -0.48
CA LEU A 4 11.65 3.30 -0.80
C LEU A 4 11.15 2.51 0.39
N LEU A 5 9.90 2.76 0.79
CA LEU A 5 9.23 1.92 1.77
C LEU A 5 8.28 0.98 1.04
N VAL A 6 8.51 -0.31 1.19
CA VAL A 6 7.62 -1.38 0.71
C VAL A 6 6.68 -1.76 1.84
N ILE A 7 5.39 -1.77 1.57
CA ILE A 7 4.35 -2.11 2.55
C ILE A 7 3.59 -3.33 2.03
N GLU A 8 3.77 -4.48 2.68
CA GLU A 8 3.17 -5.75 2.30
C GLU A 8 3.13 -6.70 3.49
N ASP A 9 2.29 -7.73 3.42
CA ASP A 9 2.23 -8.78 4.43
C ASP A 9 3.12 -9.99 4.14
N GLY A 10 3.62 -10.09 2.91
CA GLY A 10 4.55 -11.12 2.46
C GLY A 10 5.93 -10.55 2.19
N ASN A 11 6.63 -11.11 1.21
CA ASN A 11 7.99 -10.69 0.85
C ASN A 11 8.23 -10.57 -0.65
N GLU A 12 7.22 -10.76 -1.48
CA GLU A 12 7.35 -10.75 -2.94
C GLU A 12 7.72 -9.37 -3.46
N TYR A 13 7.12 -8.32 -2.93
CA TYR A 13 7.41 -6.94 -3.32
C TYR A 13 8.81 -6.54 -2.87
N GLU A 14 9.20 -6.92 -1.66
CA GLU A 14 10.54 -6.67 -1.14
C GLU A 14 11.61 -7.33 -2.00
N GLU A 15 11.42 -8.61 -2.33
CA GLU A 15 12.36 -9.35 -3.17
C GLU A 15 12.51 -8.70 -4.54
N PHE A 16 11.38 -8.34 -5.17
CA PHE A 16 11.41 -7.65 -6.46
C PHE A 16 12.12 -6.31 -6.36
N ALA A 17 11.79 -5.52 -5.34
CA ALA A 17 12.38 -4.20 -5.16
C ALA A 17 13.89 -4.27 -4.95
N ARG A 18 14.36 -5.19 -4.11
CA ARG A 18 15.81 -5.35 -3.87
C ARG A 18 16.55 -5.82 -5.10
N LEU A 19 15.94 -6.71 -5.88
CA LEU A 19 16.56 -7.29 -7.06
C LEU A 19 16.58 -6.31 -8.23
N PHE A 20 15.50 -5.60 -8.50
CA PHE A 20 15.35 -4.76 -9.69
C PHE A 20 15.42 -3.25 -9.44
N LEU A 21 15.21 -2.80 -8.22
CA LEU A 21 15.22 -1.37 -7.87
C LEU A 21 16.33 -1.02 -6.88
N GLY A 22 17.10 -2.00 -6.42
CA GLY A 22 18.10 -1.82 -5.36
C GLY A 22 19.27 -0.93 -5.74
N SER A 23 19.52 -0.72 -7.04
CA SER A 23 20.55 0.20 -7.50
C SER A 23 20.10 1.67 -7.48
N HIS A 24 18.78 1.91 -7.32
CA HIS A 24 18.18 3.24 -7.31
C HIS A 24 17.63 3.62 -5.93
N PHE A 25 17.28 2.64 -5.11
CA PHE A 25 16.63 2.86 -3.83
C PHE A 25 17.24 2.02 -2.72
N HIS A 26 17.37 2.64 -1.54
CA HIS A 26 17.44 1.90 -0.29
C HIS A 26 16.04 1.41 0.03
N VAL A 27 15.87 0.12 0.25
CA VAL A 27 14.58 -0.51 0.49
C VAL A 27 14.38 -0.78 1.98
N SER A 28 13.31 -0.23 2.53
CA SER A 28 12.80 -0.54 3.88
C SER A 28 11.45 -1.24 3.72
N VAL A 29 11.06 -2.03 4.71
CA VAL A 29 9.84 -2.84 4.64
C VAL A 29 9.00 -2.65 5.89
N ALA A 30 7.69 -2.54 5.71
CA ALA A 30 6.72 -2.56 6.80
C ALA A 30 5.62 -3.57 6.45
N ARG A 31 5.23 -4.37 7.44
CA ARG A 31 4.24 -5.43 7.22
C ARG A 31 2.87 -5.11 7.82
N ARG A 32 2.76 -3.97 8.49
CA ARG A 32 1.53 -3.48 9.11
C ARG A 32 1.51 -1.96 9.08
N ALA A 33 0.32 -1.39 9.26
CA ALA A 33 0.16 0.06 9.30
C ALA A 33 1.04 0.73 10.36
N ALA A 34 1.11 0.15 11.57
CA ALA A 34 1.90 0.71 12.67
C ALA A 34 3.38 0.78 12.33
N ASP A 35 3.91 -0.26 11.68
CA ASP A 35 5.32 -0.31 11.28
C ASP A 35 5.62 0.69 10.15
N ALA A 36 4.69 0.85 9.21
CA ALA A 36 4.83 1.85 8.16
C ALA A 36 4.87 3.26 8.73
N LEU A 37 3.97 3.56 9.67
CA LEU A 37 3.93 4.86 10.32
C LEU A 37 5.20 5.13 11.12
N ALA A 38 5.68 4.13 11.87
CA ALA A 38 6.93 4.25 12.63
C ALA A 38 8.12 4.51 11.70
N CYS A 39 8.20 3.82 10.57
CA CYS A 39 9.26 4.02 9.59
C CYS A 39 9.23 5.45 9.03
N LEU A 40 8.04 5.95 8.65
CA LEU A 40 7.90 7.30 8.11
C LEU A 40 8.23 8.39 9.11
N ARG A 41 8.05 8.12 10.41
CA ARG A 41 8.41 9.06 11.48
C ARG A 41 9.89 9.07 11.79
N SER A 42 10.59 7.96 11.57
CA SER A 42 12.00 7.81 11.96
C SER A 42 12.99 7.95 10.81
N GLU A 43 12.54 7.75 9.56
CA GLU A 43 13.40 7.78 8.38
C GLU A 43 12.83 8.71 7.32
N HIS A 44 13.72 9.27 6.50
CA HIS A 44 13.29 9.98 5.30
C HIS A 44 12.94 8.96 4.21
N ILE A 45 11.68 8.92 3.80
CA ILE A 45 11.19 8.04 2.74
C ILE A 45 10.73 8.90 1.57
N ASP A 46 11.20 8.56 0.36
CA ASP A 46 10.88 9.31 -0.85
C ASP A 46 9.65 8.79 -1.57
N ALA A 47 9.40 7.49 -1.51
CA ALA A 47 8.29 6.87 -2.22
C ALA A 47 7.80 5.62 -1.50
N LEU A 48 6.55 5.23 -1.79
CA LEU A 48 5.90 4.05 -1.22
C LEU A 48 5.55 3.08 -2.33
N LEU A 49 5.81 1.80 -2.09
CA LEU A 49 5.32 0.70 -2.92
C LEU A 49 4.41 -0.15 -2.04
N ILE A 50 3.12 -0.20 -2.34
CA ILE A 50 2.12 -0.76 -1.46
C ILE A 50 1.42 -1.94 -2.12
N ASP A 51 1.41 -3.08 -1.45
CA ASP A 51 0.58 -4.22 -1.79
C ASP A 51 -0.87 -3.91 -1.39
N LEU A 52 -1.81 -4.08 -2.31
CA LEU A 52 -3.21 -3.82 -2.03
C LEU A 52 -3.80 -4.83 -1.05
N ARG A 53 -3.50 -6.12 -1.24
CA ARG A 53 -4.13 -7.22 -0.52
C ARG A 53 -3.20 -7.78 0.55
N PHE A 54 -3.73 -7.85 1.77
CA PHE A 54 -3.04 -8.45 2.90
C PHE A 54 -3.75 -9.75 3.28
N ASP A 55 -3.75 -10.73 2.39
CA ASP A 55 -4.50 -11.97 2.53
C ASP A 55 -3.82 -12.99 3.46
N ARG A 56 -2.57 -12.75 3.85
CA ARG A 56 -1.82 -13.59 4.80
C ARG A 56 -1.84 -13.01 6.22
N ALA A 57 -2.22 -11.75 6.37
CA ALA A 57 -2.19 -11.08 7.66
C ALA A 57 -3.31 -11.59 8.57
N ALA A 58 -2.99 -11.79 9.85
CA ALA A 58 -3.99 -12.08 10.87
C ALA A 58 -4.87 -10.83 11.11
N GLU A 59 -6.10 -11.06 11.52
CA GLU A 59 -7.04 -9.97 11.77
C GLU A 59 -6.47 -8.92 12.72
N ALA A 60 -5.75 -9.33 13.76
CA ALA A 60 -5.15 -8.42 14.75
C ALA A 60 -4.11 -7.49 14.16
N ASP A 61 -3.51 -7.84 13.01
CA ASP A 61 -2.49 -7.04 12.34
C ASP A 61 -3.06 -6.10 11.28
N LEU A 62 -4.36 -6.16 11.04
CA LEU A 62 -5.05 -5.31 10.07
C LEU A 62 -5.60 -4.05 10.73
N ILE A 63 -5.68 -2.98 9.94
CA ILE A 63 -6.49 -1.82 10.30
C ILE A 63 -7.82 -1.89 9.55
N GLY A 64 -8.85 -1.24 10.08
CA GLY A 64 -10.19 -1.25 9.52
C GLY A 64 -11.16 -1.93 10.49
N ASP A 65 -12.44 -1.59 10.34
CA ASP A 65 -13.51 -2.07 11.22
C ASP A 65 -14.19 -3.30 10.59
N VAL A 66 -13.64 -4.48 10.86
CA VAL A 66 -14.19 -5.74 10.33
C VAL A 66 -15.62 -5.96 10.79
N ARG A 67 -15.89 -5.73 12.08
CA ARG A 67 -17.23 -5.94 12.64
C ARG A 67 -18.26 -5.01 12.03
N GLY A 68 -17.95 -3.73 11.94
CA GLY A 68 -18.83 -2.74 11.31
C GLY A 68 -19.02 -3.01 9.82
N THR A 69 -17.96 -3.43 9.13
CA THR A 69 -18.03 -3.83 7.72
C THR A 69 -18.95 -5.02 7.53
N ALA A 70 -18.88 -6.02 8.41
CA ALA A 70 -19.77 -7.18 8.37
C ALA A 70 -21.24 -6.76 8.47
N GLN A 71 -21.54 -5.86 9.39
CA GLN A 71 -22.91 -5.40 9.58
C GLN A 71 -23.41 -4.55 8.42
N ARG A 72 -22.58 -3.65 7.90
CA ARG A 72 -22.99 -2.73 6.83
C ARG A 72 -23.08 -3.39 5.45
N LEU A 73 -22.18 -4.31 5.13
CA LEU A 73 -22.03 -4.82 3.77
C LEU A 73 -22.35 -6.31 3.62
N PHE A 74 -22.26 -7.11 4.68
CA PHE A 74 -22.29 -8.56 4.58
C PHE A 74 -23.29 -9.23 5.54
N ALA A 75 -24.29 -8.51 6.01
CA ALA A 75 -25.34 -9.06 6.87
C ALA A 75 -24.81 -9.80 8.11
N GLY A 76 -23.70 -9.33 8.67
CA GLY A 76 -23.07 -9.89 9.86
C GLY A 76 -22.08 -11.03 9.59
N ASP A 77 -21.79 -11.34 8.33
CA ASP A 77 -20.83 -12.38 7.97
C ASP A 77 -19.40 -11.88 8.21
N HIS A 78 -18.79 -12.33 9.31
CA HIS A 78 -17.46 -11.90 9.74
C HIS A 78 -16.36 -12.31 8.76
N GLU A 79 -16.42 -13.54 8.23
CA GLU A 79 -15.38 -14.03 7.32
C GLU A 79 -15.34 -13.24 6.01
N ARG A 80 -16.50 -12.90 5.45
CA ARG A 80 -16.57 -12.09 4.25
C ARG A 80 -16.07 -10.67 4.50
N ALA A 81 -16.42 -10.10 5.66
CA ALA A 81 -15.94 -8.78 6.05
C ALA A 81 -14.42 -8.76 6.24
N LEU A 82 -13.88 -9.79 6.90
CA LEU A 82 -12.44 -9.93 7.08
C LEU A 82 -11.72 -9.96 5.73
N ARG A 83 -12.21 -10.77 4.80
CA ARG A 83 -11.64 -10.85 3.45
C ARG A 83 -11.71 -9.52 2.72
N HIS A 84 -12.81 -8.81 2.86
CA HIS A 84 -12.95 -7.48 2.27
C HIS A 84 -11.91 -6.49 2.82
N VAL A 85 -11.72 -6.47 4.13
CA VAL A 85 -10.71 -5.62 4.78
C VAL A 85 -9.29 -6.03 4.34
N GLN A 86 -9.01 -7.34 4.25
CA GLN A 86 -7.74 -7.83 3.73
C GLN A 86 -7.51 -7.36 2.27
N ASP A 87 -8.52 -7.44 1.43
CA ASP A 87 -8.42 -7.07 0.02
C ASP A 87 -8.25 -5.56 -0.21
N GLN A 88 -8.61 -4.74 0.77
CA GLN A 88 -8.49 -3.28 0.71
C GLN A 88 -7.40 -2.73 1.63
N GLN A 89 -6.64 -3.57 2.28
CA GLN A 89 -5.73 -3.16 3.35
C GLN A 89 -4.72 -2.12 2.90
N GLY A 90 -4.15 -2.27 1.71
CA GLY A 90 -3.17 -1.30 1.19
C GLY A 90 -3.75 0.12 1.07
N VAL A 91 -5.01 0.22 0.64
CA VAL A 91 -5.70 1.52 0.56
C VAL A 91 -5.99 2.06 1.96
N LEU A 92 -6.41 1.21 2.88
CA LEU A 92 -6.68 1.61 4.27
C LEU A 92 -5.41 2.12 4.94
N ILE A 93 -4.29 1.44 4.72
CA ILE A 93 -2.99 1.90 5.25
C ILE A 93 -2.62 3.25 4.65
N LEU A 94 -2.76 3.41 3.33
CA LEU A 94 -2.45 4.69 2.68
C LEU A 94 -3.31 5.81 3.26
N ALA A 95 -4.60 5.58 3.45
CA ALA A 95 -5.49 6.57 4.06
C ALA A 95 -5.00 6.97 5.46
N ASP A 96 -4.56 6.01 6.25
CA ASP A 96 -4.02 6.25 7.60
C ASP A 96 -2.74 7.09 7.55
N LEU A 97 -1.83 6.77 6.63
CA LEU A 97 -0.59 7.53 6.43
C LEU A 97 -0.88 8.97 5.98
N ARG A 98 -1.85 9.15 5.08
CA ARG A 98 -2.27 10.50 4.65
C ARG A 98 -2.87 11.30 5.78
N ALA A 99 -3.68 10.67 6.62
CA ALA A 99 -4.26 11.31 7.81
C ALA A 99 -3.17 11.74 8.79
N ALA A 100 -2.06 11.02 8.85
CA ALA A 100 -0.91 11.38 9.69
C ALA A 100 -0.01 12.45 9.06
N GLY A 101 -0.31 12.91 7.85
CA GLY A 101 0.40 14.00 7.19
C GLY A 101 1.48 13.57 6.20
N PHE A 102 1.65 12.28 5.94
CA PHE A 102 2.65 11.79 5.00
C PHE A 102 2.09 11.75 3.58
N ARG A 103 2.78 12.40 2.65
CA ARG A 103 2.28 12.63 1.31
C ARG A 103 3.18 12.07 0.20
N GLN A 104 4.06 11.13 0.54
CA GLN A 104 4.91 10.49 -0.43
C GLN A 104 4.09 9.85 -1.55
N ARG A 105 4.67 9.81 -2.74
CA ARG A 105 4.07 9.13 -3.88
C ARG A 105 3.89 7.66 -3.58
N ALA A 106 2.70 7.13 -3.82
CA ALA A 106 2.36 5.74 -3.57
C ALA A 106 2.12 5.02 -4.89
N VAL A 107 2.76 3.87 -5.07
CA VAL A 107 2.60 3.02 -6.25
C VAL A 107 1.95 1.72 -5.81
N PHE A 108 0.87 1.34 -6.49
CA PHE A 108 0.21 0.05 -6.35
C PHE A 108 0.42 -0.77 -7.61
N ILE A 109 0.70 -2.06 -7.45
CA ILE A 109 0.70 -3.00 -8.58
C ILE A 109 -0.67 -3.65 -8.62
N HIS A 110 -1.59 -2.96 -9.26
CA HIS A 110 -2.99 -3.37 -9.33
C HIS A 110 -3.69 -2.55 -10.42
N GLU A 111 -4.66 -3.15 -11.07
CA GLU A 111 -5.47 -2.45 -12.06
C GLU A 111 -6.80 -2.05 -11.45
N PHE A 112 -6.90 -0.80 -11.02
CA PHE A 112 -8.14 -0.25 -10.51
C PHE A 112 -9.06 0.16 -11.66
N LEU A 113 -10.36 0.02 -11.45
CA LEU A 113 -11.34 0.60 -12.39
C LEU A 113 -11.14 2.12 -12.45
N PRO A 114 -11.32 2.75 -13.63
CA PRO A 114 -11.01 4.18 -13.80
C PRO A 114 -11.70 5.09 -12.77
N ARG A 115 -12.97 4.82 -12.46
CA ARG A 115 -13.71 5.64 -11.49
C ARG A 115 -13.14 5.48 -10.07
N ARG A 116 -12.77 4.25 -9.70
CA ARG A 116 -12.13 3.97 -8.42
C ARG A 116 -10.81 4.71 -8.32
N MET A 117 -10.00 4.66 -9.37
CA MET A 117 -8.71 5.34 -9.43
C MET A 117 -8.85 6.85 -9.29
N GLU A 118 -9.82 7.43 -9.98
CA GLU A 118 -10.12 8.85 -9.88
C GLU A 118 -10.46 9.26 -8.44
N ASN A 119 -11.32 8.48 -7.78
CA ASN A 119 -11.68 8.72 -6.38
C ASN A 119 -10.49 8.57 -5.43
N LEU A 120 -9.66 7.56 -5.62
CA LEU A 120 -8.47 7.33 -4.79
C LEU A 120 -7.49 8.49 -4.93
N ARG A 121 -7.25 8.98 -6.15
CA ARG A 121 -6.37 10.13 -6.38
C ARG A 121 -6.89 11.39 -5.73
N ARG A 122 -8.19 11.62 -5.79
CA ARG A 122 -8.82 12.78 -5.17
C ARG A 122 -8.69 12.75 -3.67
N LEU A 123 -8.86 11.59 -3.05
CA LEU A 123 -8.83 11.42 -1.59
C LEU A 123 -7.41 11.31 -1.05
N TYR A 124 -6.53 10.57 -1.73
CA TYR A 124 -5.25 10.13 -1.21
C TYR A 124 -4.06 10.33 -2.13
N GLY A 125 -4.22 11.00 -3.27
CA GLY A 125 -3.12 11.22 -4.20
C GLY A 125 -1.95 11.97 -3.57
N PRO A 126 -0.73 11.81 -4.08
CA PRO A 126 -0.39 11.22 -5.38
C PRO A 126 -0.33 9.69 -5.34
N ILE A 127 -1.06 9.06 -6.25
CA ILE A 127 -1.11 7.60 -6.41
C ILE A 127 -0.89 7.24 -7.87
N ILE A 128 -0.11 6.21 -8.12
CA ILE A 128 0.08 5.61 -9.44
C ILE A 128 -0.23 4.13 -9.33
N ALA A 129 -1.02 3.60 -10.27
CA ALA A 129 -1.32 2.19 -10.37
C ALA A 129 -0.71 1.62 -11.64
N LEU A 130 0.01 0.51 -11.51
CA LEU A 130 0.61 -0.22 -12.62
C LEU A 130 0.01 -1.62 -12.66
N PRO A 131 -0.27 -2.17 -13.85
CA PRO A 131 -0.97 -3.46 -13.94
C PRO A 131 -0.11 -4.65 -13.54
N THR A 132 1.21 -4.56 -13.73
CA THR A 132 2.14 -5.65 -13.47
C THR A 132 3.46 -5.14 -12.92
N PHE A 133 4.28 -6.05 -12.40
CA PHE A 133 5.67 -5.76 -12.04
C PHE A 133 6.47 -5.51 -13.31
N ASP A 134 6.79 -4.26 -13.56
CA ASP A 134 7.63 -3.79 -14.67
C ASP A 134 8.64 -2.81 -14.08
N SER A 135 9.90 -3.23 -14.00
CA SER A 135 10.93 -2.43 -13.33
C SER A 135 11.11 -1.04 -13.93
N THR A 136 11.03 -0.92 -15.25
CA THR A 136 11.17 0.39 -15.93
C THR A 136 10.00 1.31 -15.57
N ALA A 137 8.76 0.81 -15.67
CA ALA A 137 7.58 1.58 -15.33
C ALA A 137 7.55 1.93 -13.84
N MET A 138 7.96 1.01 -12.98
CA MET A 138 8.02 1.24 -11.54
C MET A 138 9.05 2.30 -11.18
N LEU A 139 10.22 2.28 -11.79
CA LEU A 139 11.24 3.32 -11.57
C LEU A 139 10.71 4.70 -11.94
N ARG A 140 10.08 4.83 -13.10
CA ARG A 140 9.47 6.11 -13.50
C ARG A 140 8.43 6.59 -12.52
N ALA A 141 7.54 5.67 -12.11
CA ALA A 141 6.47 6.00 -11.16
C ALA A 141 7.04 6.44 -9.81
N LEU A 142 8.01 5.70 -9.29
CA LEU A 142 8.60 5.95 -7.98
C LEU A 142 9.50 7.19 -7.97
N GLU A 143 10.18 7.48 -9.08
CA GLU A 143 11.06 8.64 -9.20
C GLU A 143 10.34 9.91 -9.65
N GLY A 144 9.08 9.80 -10.04
CA GLY A 144 8.28 10.96 -10.41
C GLY A 144 8.36 11.39 -11.86
N ASP A 145 8.79 10.50 -12.75
CA ASP A 145 9.00 10.80 -14.18
C ASP A 145 7.77 10.47 -15.06
N LEU A 146 6.62 10.34 -14.45
CA LEU A 146 5.37 10.09 -15.18
C LEU A 146 4.55 11.34 -15.35
#